data_5829fa41af0620b3cf5839e7a28a7837
#
_entry.id   5829fa41af0620b3cf5839e7a28a7837
#
_cell.length_a   1.000
_cell.length_b   1.000
_cell.length_c   1.000
_cell.angle_alpha   90.00
_cell.angle_beta   90.00
_cell.angle_gamma   90.00
#
_symmetry.space_group_name_H-M   'P 1'
#
loop_
_entity.id
_entity.type
_entity.pdbx_description
1 polymer ?
#
loop_
_entity_poly.entity_id
_entity_poly.type
_entity_poly.pdbx_seq_one_letter_code
_entity_poly.pdbx_strand_id
1 'polypeptide(L)'
;MSEIKDLLKRIRELEIKTKGLVDGMMAGSYKSKIRGRGIEFSEVREYVLGDDVRHIDWNVTARTNKLHVKEFVEERDLRVYVIFDYSASNEFGFMKSKKSIGHEVAASIIFSAMKNNDNVGLGIFTDKLEHFVPARKGRKHSLSLLRTLLAYKPKSAKTDIESSLLQLHHILGQHSVVFIISDYISPNFLRPLKFLKNRHDVILVNLSDIRESELPDIGYTMLEDIESGEQLMVNTSDESFRNAFTKNSLESHEKIKNDIKKLKVEMVNVSEQIPFDTALRQFFNQRMRR
;
A
#
# COMPACT_ATOMS: atom_id res chain seq x y z
N MET A 1 0.01 -29.49 -10.75
CA MET A 1 -0.14 -28.71 -12.02
C MET A 1 -1.41 -27.87 -12.09
N SER A 2 -2.52 -28.29 -11.46
CA SER A 2 -3.78 -27.53 -11.35
C SER A 2 -3.57 -26.20 -10.62
N GLU A 3 -2.99 -26.21 -9.41
CA GLU A 3 -2.82 -25.02 -8.58
C GLU A 3 -2.01 -23.88 -9.24
N ILE A 4 -0.97 -24.22 -10.01
CA ILE A 4 -0.18 -23.20 -10.74
C ILE A 4 -1.01 -22.56 -11.85
N LYS A 5 -1.82 -23.34 -12.57
CA LYS A 5 -2.70 -22.82 -13.61
C LYS A 5 -3.78 -21.89 -13.02
N ASP A 6 -4.36 -22.28 -11.90
CA ASP A 6 -5.37 -21.48 -11.20
C ASP A 6 -4.77 -20.17 -10.66
N LEU A 7 -3.56 -20.21 -10.14
CA LEU A 7 -2.84 -19.04 -9.68
C LEU A 7 -2.52 -18.07 -10.84
N LEU A 8 -2.05 -18.59 -11.97
CA LEU A 8 -1.79 -17.78 -13.18
C LEU A 8 -3.07 -17.15 -13.73
N LYS A 9 -4.19 -17.89 -13.67
CA LYS A 9 -5.50 -17.36 -14.05
C LYS A 9 -5.91 -16.20 -13.16
N ARG A 10 -5.78 -16.35 -11.84
CA ARG A 10 -6.07 -15.28 -10.86
C ARG A 10 -5.19 -14.03 -11.10
N ILE A 11 -3.90 -14.19 -11.35
CA ILE A 11 -3.00 -13.06 -11.67
C ILE A 11 -3.48 -12.34 -12.94
N ARG A 12 -3.87 -13.08 -13.98
CA ARG A 12 -4.37 -12.51 -15.23
C ARG A 12 -5.72 -11.80 -15.05
N GLU A 13 -6.62 -12.34 -14.26
CA GLU A 13 -7.87 -11.69 -13.89
C GLU A 13 -7.62 -10.37 -13.15
N LEU A 14 -6.68 -10.35 -12.21
CA LEU A 14 -6.24 -9.13 -11.51
C LEU A 14 -5.62 -8.11 -12.48
N GLU A 15 -4.75 -8.55 -13.39
CA GLU A 15 -4.15 -7.68 -14.41
C GLU A 15 -5.21 -7.00 -15.28
N ILE A 16 -6.20 -7.77 -15.75
CA ILE A 16 -7.31 -7.23 -16.55
C ILE A 16 -8.18 -6.27 -15.74
N LYS A 17 -8.53 -6.64 -14.50
CA LYS A 17 -9.40 -5.85 -13.62
C LYS A 17 -8.77 -4.53 -13.21
N THR A 18 -7.46 -4.52 -12.99
CA THR A 18 -6.72 -3.32 -12.55
C THR A 18 -6.24 -2.45 -13.71
N LYS A 19 -6.28 -2.95 -14.96
CA LYS A 19 -5.75 -2.26 -16.14
C LYS A 19 -6.29 -0.84 -16.30
N GLY A 20 -7.59 -0.66 -16.23
CA GLY A 20 -8.22 0.67 -16.36
C GLY A 20 -7.80 1.66 -15.26
N LEU A 21 -7.52 1.15 -14.06
CA LEU A 21 -6.98 1.92 -12.96
C LEU A 21 -5.52 2.30 -13.23
N VAL A 22 -4.69 1.33 -13.60
CA VAL A 22 -3.27 1.50 -13.90
C VAL A 22 -3.04 2.43 -15.10
N ASP A 23 -3.87 2.34 -16.14
CA ASP A 23 -3.77 3.18 -17.33
C ASP A 23 -4.18 4.64 -17.06
N GLY A 24 -5.19 4.85 -16.21
CA GLY A 24 -5.75 6.17 -15.94
C GLY A 24 -5.10 6.97 -14.80
N MET A 25 -4.47 6.29 -13.86
CA MET A 25 -4.05 6.94 -12.61
C MET A 25 -2.57 7.21 -12.48
N MET A 26 -1.74 6.46 -13.14
CA MET A 26 -0.37 6.32 -12.64
C MET A 26 0.72 6.79 -13.59
N ALA A 27 0.39 7.42 -14.66
CA ALA A 27 1.37 8.17 -15.47
C ALA A 27 1.90 9.39 -14.66
N GLY A 28 2.44 9.13 -13.46
CA GLY A 28 3.10 10.12 -12.60
C GLY A 28 2.45 10.47 -11.27
N SER A 29 1.33 9.82 -10.87
CA SER A 29 0.48 10.32 -9.76
C SER A 29 0.99 10.02 -8.36
N TYR A 30 1.84 9.03 -8.15
CA TYR A 30 2.43 8.82 -6.83
C TYR A 30 3.89 9.27 -6.73
N LYS A 31 4.25 10.25 -7.56
CA LYS A 31 5.56 10.90 -7.39
C LYS A 31 5.66 11.34 -5.93
N SER A 32 6.56 10.69 -5.20
CA SER A 32 6.89 11.06 -3.82
C SER A 32 7.17 12.55 -3.75
N LYS A 33 6.70 13.22 -2.71
CA LYS A 33 7.08 14.62 -2.40
C LYS A 33 8.59 14.79 -2.20
N ILE A 34 9.35 13.71 -2.21
CA ILE A 34 10.76 13.69 -1.86
C ILE A 34 11.58 13.46 -3.12
N ARG A 35 12.46 14.44 -3.40
CA ARG A 35 13.40 14.41 -4.51
C ARG A 35 14.48 13.35 -4.24
N GLY A 36 14.61 12.37 -5.12
CA GLY A 36 15.70 11.39 -5.11
C GLY A 36 17.06 12.05 -5.45
N ARG A 37 18.16 11.42 -5.04
CA ARG A 37 19.54 11.89 -5.30
C ARG A 37 20.21 11.18 -6.49
N GLY A 38 19.46 10.67 -7.43
CA GLY A 38 20.04 10.10 -8.67
C GLY A 38 20.11 11.17 -9.75
N ILE A 39 21.30 11.48 -10.23
CA ILE A 39 21.53 12.36 -11.38
C ILE A 39 22.00 11.47 -12.51
N GLU A 40 21.20 11.32 -13.56
CA GLU A 40 21.57 10.61 -14.78
C GLU A 40 21.83 11.61 -15.89
N PHE A 41 22.89 11.36 -16.66
CA PHE A 41 23.20 12.16 -17.85
C PHE A 41 22.06 12.00 -18.87
N SER A 42 21.47 13.11 -19.29
CA SER A 42 20.38 13.12 -20.28
C SER A 42 20.90 13.44 -21.67
N GLU A 43 21.42 14.64 -21.81
CA GLU A 43 21.92 15.13 -23.10
C GLU A 43 22.95 16.25 -22.92
N VAL A 44 23.54 16.67 -24.04
CA VAL A 44 24.41 17.85 -24.10
C VAL A 44 23.69 18.91 -24.91
N ARG A 45 23.48 20.09 -24.32
CA ARG A 45 22.93 21.25 -25.04
C ARG A 45 23.89 22.42 -25.05
N GLU A 46 23.65 23.41 -25.91
CA GLU A 46 24.42 24.65 -25.89
C GLU A 46 24.23 25.39 -24.55
N TYR A 47 25.32 25.96 -24.06
CA TYR A 47 25.34 26.75 -22.82
C TYR A 47 24.48 28.02 -22.97
N VAL A 48 23.68 28.29 -21.99
CA VAL A 48 22.88 29.52 -21.85
C VAL A 48 23.38 30.30 -20.65
N LEU A 49 23.39 31.62 -20.74
CA LEU A 49 23.85 32.48 -19.66
C LEU A 49 23.06 32.20 -18.37
N GLY A 50 23.75 31.78 -17.29
CA GLY A 50 23.14 31.35 -16.02
C GLY A 50 23.27 29.86 -15.72
N ASP A 51 23.74 29.06 -16.69
CA ASP A 51 24.05 27.63 -16.43
C ASP A 51 25.28 27.49 -15.53
N ASP A 52 25.32 26.41 -14.74
CA ASP A 52 26.44 26.10 -13.87
C ASP A 52 27.65 25.65 -14.70
N VAL A 53 28.70 26.45 -14.66
CA VAL A 53 29.96 26.23 -15.40
C VAL A 53 30.65 24.89 -15.07
N ARG A 54 30.33 24.29 -13.91
CA ARG A 54 30.86 22.98 -13.52
C ARG A 54 30.30 21.84 -14.35
N HIS A 55 29.18 22.06 -15.02
CA HIS A 55 28.55 21.07 -15.90
C HIS A 55 28.98 21.21 -17.37
N ILE A 56 29.94 22.07 -17.71
CA ILE A 56 30.45 22.20 -19.09
C ILE A 56 31.08 20.90 -19.53
N ASP A 57 30.67 20.39 -20.70
CA ASP A 57 31.33 19.29 -21.38
C ASP A 57 32.45 19.82 -22.26
N TRP A 58 33.68 19.80 -21.74
CA TRP A 58 34.86 20.30 -22.45
C TRP A 58 35.18 19.49 -23.70
N ASN A 59 34.81 18.20 -23.77
CA ASN A 59 35.05 17.36 -24.93
C ASN A 59 34.18 17.76 -26.14
N VAL A 60 32.92 18.02 -25.89
CA VAL A 60 31.95 18.48 -26.92
C VAL A 60 32.28 19.92 -27.29
N THR A 61 32.54 20.78 -26.33
CA THR A 61 32.93 22.18 -26.51
C THR A 61 34.18 22.31 -27.42
N ALA A 62 35.20 21.49 -27.18
CA ALA A 62 36.40 21.49 -28.01
C ALA A 62 36.16 21.04 -29.46
N ARG A 63 35.15 20.22 -29.72
CA ARG A 63 34.81 19.74 -31.08
C ARG A 63 33.93 20.71 -31.85
N THR A 64 33.05 21.41 -31.14
CA THR A 64 32.03 22.27 -31.77
C THR A 64 32.41 23.75 -31.77
N ASN A 65 33.45 24.14 -31.03
CA ASN A 65 33.84 25.54 -30.76
C ASN A 65 32.69 26.39 -30.11
N LYS A 66 31.72 25.74 -29.51
CA LYS A 66 30.63 26.38 -28.76
C LYS A 66 30.57 25.74 -27.39
N LEU A 67 30.31 26.52 -26.35
CA LEU A 67 30.14 26.03 -24.99
C LEU A 67 28.92 25.10 -24.91
N HIS A 68 29.10 23.89 -24.39
CA HIS A 68 28.06 22.93 -24.19
C HIS A 68 28.04 22.49 -22.71
N VAL A 69 26.84 22.31 -22.16
CA VAL A 69 26.62 21.80 -20.81
C VAL A 69 25.95 20.44 -20.82
N LYS A 70 26.38 19.58 -19.89
CA LYS A 70 25.73 18.32 -19.62
C LYS A 70 24.42 18.60 -18.90
N GLU A 71 23.32 18.23 -19.50
CA GLU A 71 22.02 18.24 -18.83
C GLU A 71 21.82 16.90 -18.14
N PHE A 72 21.45 16.98 -16.89
CA PHE A 72 21.22 15.81 -16.07
C PHE A 72 19.74 15.76 -15.72
N VAL A 73 19.10 14.63 -16.00
CA VAL A 73 17.76 14.33 -15.52
C VAL A 73 17.88 13.57 -14.23
N GLU A 74 17.16 14.02 -13.21
CA GLU A 74 17.06 13.30 -11.95
C GLU A 74 16.27 12.02 -12.20
N GLU A 75 16.97 10.88 -12.45
CA GLU A 75 16.30 9.59 -12.52
C GLU A 75 15.78 9.21 -11.15
N ARG A 76 14.47 9.25 -11.01
CA ARG A 76 13.78 8.92 -9.77
C ARG A 76 13.46 7.44 -9.74
N ASP A 77 14.41 6.62 -9.34
CA ASP A 77 14.15 5.24 -8.97
C ASP A 77 13.29 5.18 -7.71
N LEU A 78 11.98 5.35 -7.88
CA LEU A 78 11.06 5.19 -6.77
C LEU A 78 11.10 3.75 -6.27
N ARG A 79 11.13 3.62 -4.94
CA ARG A 79 10.95 2.33 -4.27
C ARG A 79 9.58 2.32 -3.64
N VAL A 80 8.78 1.35 -4.06
CA VAL A 80 7.42 1.14 -3.59
C VAL A 80 7.38 -0.17 -2.83
N TYR A 81 6.92 -0.15 -1.60
CA TYR A 81 6.68 -1.36 -0.83
C TYR A 81 5.18 -1.53 -0.59
N VAL A 82 4.68 -2.71 -0.88
CA VAL A 82 3.35 -3.16 -0.49
C VAL A 82 3.51 -4.03 0.73
N ILE A 83 2.97 -3.59 1.85
CA ILE A 83 2.99 -4.30 3.13
C ILE A 83 1.58 -4.79 3.40
N PHE A 84 1.40 -6.10 3.46
CA PHE A 84 0.09 -6.73 3.48
C PHE A 84 -0.12 -7.48 4.79
N ASP A 85 -1.24 -7.19 5.44
CA ASP A 85 -1.71 -7.88 6.63
C ASP A 85 -2.43 -9.19 6.26
N TYR A 86 -1.89 -10.29 6.74
CA TYR A 86 -2.42 -11.64 6.53
C TYR A 86 -3.05 -12.24 7.79
N SER A 87 -3.34 -11.42 8.81
CA SER A 87 -4.05 -11.86 10.01
C SER A 87 -5.44 -12.41 9.69
N ALA A 88 -6.01 -13.17 10.60
CA ALA A 88 -7.29 -13.82 10.41
C ALA A 88 -8.45 -12.82 10.26
N SER A 89 -8.36 -11.63 10.86
CA SER A 89 -9.37 -10.56 10.74
C SER A 89 -9.63 -10.15 9.28
N ASN A 90 -8.63 -10.31 8.40
CA ASN A 90 -8.76 -10.02 6.97
C ASN A 90 -9.47 -11.13 6.17
N GLU A 91 -9.74 -12.30 6.75
CA GLU A 91 -10.56 -13.34 6.11
C GLU A 91 -12.07 -13.04 6.22
N PHE A 92 -12.46 -12.10 7.08
CA PHE A 92 -13.83 -11.67 7.24
C PHE A 92 -14.37 -10.95 5.99
N GLY A 93 -15.67 -11.13 5.68
CA GLY A 93 -16.39 -10.48 4.58
C GLY A 93 -17.55 -11.32 4.05
N PHE A 94 -18.57 -10.66 3.47
CA PHE A 94 -19.80 -11.36 3.02
C PHE A 94 -19.76 -11.80 1.56
N MET A 95 -19.67 -10.87 0.62
CA MET A 95 -19.59 -11.19 -0.82
C MET A 95 -18.13 -11.38 -1.24
N LYS A 96 -17.23 -10.57 -0.68
CA LYS A 96 -15.79 -10.68 -0.85
C LYS A 96 -15.10 -10.48 0.49
N SER A 97 -14.15 -11.34 0.83
CA SER A 97 -13.33 -11.11 2.03
C SER A 97 -12.47 -9.84 1.88
N LYS A 98 -12.19 -9.15 3.00
CA LYS A 98 -11.24 -8.03 3.05
C LYS A 98 -9.91 -8.41 2.38
N LYS A 99 -9.43 -9.63 2.60
CA LYS A 99 -8.25 -10.20 1.95
C LYS A 99 -8.35 -10.19 0.42
N SER A 100 -9.50 -10.55 -0.15
CA SER A 100 -9.70 -10.52 -1.61
C SER A 100 -9.63 -9.10 -2.16
N ILE A 101 -10.27 -8.15 -1.48
CA ILE A 101 -10.23 -6.73 -1.83
C ILE A 101 -8.79 -6.19 -1.69
N GLY A 102 -8.12 -6.53 -0.61
CA GLY A 102 -6.73 -6.17 -0.37
C GLY A 102 -5.77 -6.70 -1.44
N HIS A 103 -6.00 -7.92 -1.95
CA HIS A 103 -5.25 -8.47 -3.09
C HIS A 103 -5.44 -7.65 -4.37
N GLU A 104 -6.65 -7.15 -4.64
CA GLU A 104 -6.94 -6.27 -5.77
C GLU A 104 -6.21 -4.93 -5.65
N VAL A 105 -6.18 -4.35 -4.44
CA VAL A 105 -5.41 -3.13 -4.12
C VAL A 105 -3.92 -3.36 -4.30
N ALA A 106 -3.37 -4.40 -3.68
CA ALA A 106 -1.95 -4.73 -3.77
C ALA A 106 -1.50 -4.97 -5.21
N ALA A 107 -2.30 -5.74 -5.98
CA ALA A 107 -2.05 -5.97 -7.39
C ALA A 107 -2.04 -4.68 -8.21
N SER A 108 -2.99 -3.77 -7.95
CA SER A 108 -3.05 -2.46 -8.62
C SER A 108 -1.79 -1.65 -8.40
N ILE A 109 -1.29 -1.61 -7.16
CA ILE A 109 -0.06 -0.89 -6.81
C ILE A 109 1.16 -1.54 -7.48
N ILE A 110 1.28 -2.89 -7.43
CA ILE A 110 2.38 -3.64 -8.04
C ILE A 110 2.41 -3.47 -9.55
N PHE A 111 1.26 -3.60 -10.24
CA PHE A 111 1.17 -3.41 -11.69
C PHE A 111 1.49 -1.98 -12.10
N SER A 112 1.10 -1.02 -11.28
CA SER A 112 1.42 0.36 -11.54
C SER A 112 2.88 0.69 -11.40
N ALA A 113 3.52 0.24 -10.33
CA ALA A 113 4.96 0.36 -10.15
C ALA A 113 5.72 -0.31 -11.32
N MET A 114 5.26 -1.49 -11.75
CA MET A 114 5.80 -2.19 -12.92
C MET A 114 5.68 -1.35 -14.21
N LYS A 115 4.52 -0.73 -14.45
CA LYS A 115 4.29 0.10 -15.65
C LYS A 115 5.16 1.34 -15.67
N ASN A 116 5.38 1.94 -14.49
CA ASN A 116 6.23 3.12 -14.34
C ASN A 116 7.72 2.79 -14.28
N ASN A 117 8.10 1.52 -14.42
CA ASN A 117 9.48 1.03 -14.28
C ASN A 117 10.12 1.35 -12.91
N ASP A 118 9.27 1.40 -11.85
CA ASP A 118 9.72 1.62 -10.47
C ASP A 118 10.18 0.31 -9.81
N ASN A 119 10.96 0.44 -8.73
CA ASN A 119 11.32 -0.70 -7.89
C ASN A 119 10.15 -1.04 -6.98
N VAL A 120 9.63 -2.27 -7.02
CA VAL A 120 8.54 -2.72 -6.15
C VAL A 120 8.96 -3.89 -5.28
N GLY A 121 8.62 -3.83 -3.98
CA GLY A 121 8.84 -4.87 -2.99
C GLY A 121 7.56 -5.26 -2.27
N LEU A 122 7.62 -6.34 -1.50
CA LEU A 122 6.48 -6.92 -0.78
C LEU A 122 6.89 -7.26 0.65
N GLY A 123 6.07 -6.90 1.61
CA GLY A 123 6.12 -7.42 2.98
C GLY A 123 4.79 -8.08 3.32
N ILE A 124 4.83 -9.19 4.03
CA ILE A 124 3.64 -9.88 4.54
C ILE A 124 3.83 -10.03 6.03
N PHE A 125 2.82 -9.65 6.80
CA PHE A 125 2.86 -9.73 8.24
C PHE A 125 1.57 -10.31 8.84
N THR A 126 1.69 -10.79 10.06
CA THR A 126 0.63 -11.19 10.98
C THR A 126 0.95 -10.61 12.37
N ASP A 127 1.33 -11.41 13.35
CA ASP A 127 1.90 -10.98 14.63
C ASP A 127 3.38 -10.54 14.51
N LYS A 128 3.97 -10.71 13.36
CA LYS A 128 5.32 -10.26 12.97
C LYS A 128 5.46 -10.19 11.47
N LEU A 129 6.53 -9.61 10.98
CA LEU A 129 6.88 -9.65 9.57
C LEU A 129 7.31 -11.07 9.19
N GLU A 130 6.40 -11.82 8.53
CA GLU A 130 6.64 -13.22 8.18
C GLU A 130 7.43 -13.39 6.89
N HIS A 131 7.25 -12.46 5.94
CA HIS A 131 7.92 -12.52 4.65
C HIS A 131 8.26 -11.13 4.13
N PHE A 132 9.47 -10.97 3.59
CA PHE A 132 9.92 -9.71 3.01
C PHE A 132 10.71 -9.95 1.73
N VAL A 133 10.29 -9.27 0.67
CA VAL A 133 10.96 -9.29 -0.63
C VAL A 133 11.43 -7.88 -0.95
N PRO A 134 12.74 -7.65 -1.09
CA PRO A 134 13.30 -6.34 -1.42
C PRO A 134 12.78 -5.80 -2.74
N ALA A 135 12.69 -4.47 -2.84
CA ALA A 135 12.21 -3.78 -4.03
C ALA A 135 13.20 -3.93 -5.19
N ARG A 136 12.70 -4.36 -6.34
CA ARG A 136 13.44 -4.51 -7.60
C ARG A 136 12.55 -4.14 -8.78
N LYS A 137 13.17 -3.77 -9.91
CA LYS A 137 12.48 -3.52 -11.18
C LYS A 137 12.18 -4.80 -11.95
N GLY A 138 11.23 -4.70 -12.84
CA GLY A 138 11.03 -5.66 -13.93
C GLY A 138 9.80 -6.56 -13.77
N ARG A 139 9.23 -6.92 -14.92
CA ARG A 139 7.97 -7.69 -15.00
C ARG A 139 8.06 -9.05 -14.31
N LYS A 140 9.16 -9.77 -14.47
CA LYS A 140 9.34 -11.10 -13.83
C LYS A 140 9.30 -10.99 -12.30
N HIS A 141 9.94 -9.96 -11.76
CA HIS A 141 9.95 -9.70 -10.33
C HIS A 141 8.54 -9.34 -9.82
N SER A 142 7.85 -8.41 -10.47
CA SER A 142 6.48 -8.00 -10.09
C SER A 142 5.48 -9.16 -10.13
N LEU A 143 5.55 -10.01 -11.16
CA LEU A 143 4.73 -11.22 -11.24
C LEU A 143 5.08 -12.24 -10.13
N SER A 144 6.35 -12.33 -9.73
CA SER A 144 6.78 -13.16 -8.59
C SER A 144 6.20 -12.63 -7.28
N LEU A 145 6.15 -11.32 -7.06
CA LEU A 145 5.51 -10.73 -5.87
C LEU A 145 4.02 -11.08 -5.80
N LEU A 146 3.30 -10.94 -6.91
CA LEU A 146 1.87 -11.30 -6.99
C LEU A 146 1.66 -12.78 -6.72
N ARG A 147 2.52 -13.65 -7.27
CA ARG A 147 2.47 -15.07 -6.99
C ARG A 147 2.69 -15.37 -5.51
N THR A 148 3.70 -14.75 -4.91
CA THR A 148 3.97 -14.88 -3.47
C THR A 148 2.77 -14.42 -2.66
N LEU A 149 2.22 -13.23 -2.94
CA LEU A 149 1.08 -12.68 -2.25
C LEU A 149 -0.14 -13.61 -2.30
N LEU A 150 -0.52 -14.11 -3.48
CA LEU A 150 -1.72 -14.93 -3.65
C LEU A 150 -1.60 -16.37 -3.13
N ALA A 151 -0.38 -16.91 -3.10
CA ALA A 151 -0.11 -18.27 -2.64
C ALA A 151 0.33 -18.34 -1.18
N TYR A 152 0.47 -17.17 -0.52
CA TYR A 152 0.97 -17.13 0.85
C TYR A 152 0.00 -17.79 1.84
N LYS A 153 0.57 -18.59 2.73
CA LYS A 153 -0.14 -19.20 3.86
C LYS A 153 0.46 -18.63 5.14
N PRO A 154 -0.30 -17.85 5.93
CA PRO A 154 0.20 -17.26 7.16
C PRO A 154 0.55 -18.36 8.18
N LYS A 155 1.51 -18.05 9.03
CA LYS A 155 1.95 -18.96 10.12
C LYS A 155 1.21 -18.67 11.42
N SER A 156 0.64 -17.48 11.56
CA SER A 156 -0.14 -17.03 12.71
C SER A 156 -1.48 -16.47 12.27
N ALA A 157 -2.50 -16.63 13.11
CA ALA A 157 -3.80 -16.00 12.95
C ALA A 157 -3.87 -14.63 13.64
N LYS A 158 -2.95 -14.35 14.58
CA LYS A 158 -2.92 -13.14 15.40
C LYS A 158 -2.40 -11.95 14.61
N THR A 159 -2.78 -10.75 15.07
CA THR A 159 -2.31 -9.48 14.53
C THR A 159 -1.44 -8.74 15.56
N ASP A 160 -0.23 -8.32 15.16
CA ASP A 160 0.57 -7.35 15.89
C ASP A 160 1.21 -6.37 14.90
N ILE A 161 0.46 -5.29 14.62
CA ILE A 161 0.91 -4.25 13.71
C ILE A 161 2.12 -3.51 14.31
N GLU A 162 2.16 -3.30 15.63
CA GLU A 162 3.27 -2.61 16.31
C GLU A 162 4.61 -3.28 16.04
N SER A 163 4.72 -4.57 16.34
CA SER A 163 5.93 -5.37 16.11
C SER A 163 6.34 -5.38 14.64
N SER A 164 5.37 -5.56 13.74
CA SER A 164 5.60 -5.61 12.30
C SER A 164 6.12 -4.29 11.74
N LEU A 165 5.58 -3.15 12.16
CA LEU A 165 6.03 -1.83 11.74
C LEU A 165 7.43 -1.48 12.29
N LEU A 166 7.76 -1.91 13.51
CA LEU A 166 9.10 -1.76 14.08
C LEU A 166 10.14 -2.54 13.28
N GLN A 167 9.84 -3.78 12.91
CA GLN A 167 10.72 -4.60 12.06
C GLN A 167 10.90 -3.95 10.69
N LEU A 168 9.84 -3.46 10.05
CA LEU A 168 9.91 -2.74 8.80
C LEU A 168 10.79 -1.49 8.88
N HIS A 169 10.68 -0.72 9.96
CA HIS A 169 11.52 0.47 10.17
C HIS A 169 13.02 0.14 10.19
N HIS A 170 13.40 -1.02 10.70
CA HIS A 170 14.79 -1.47 10.68
C HIS A 170 15.25 -2.01 9.32
N ILE A 171 14.37 -2.68 8.59
CA ILE A 171 14.69 -3.32 7.30
C ILE A 171 14.74 -2.29 6.17
N LEU A 172 13.82 -1.31 6.18
CA LEU A 172 13.74 -0.29 5.14
C LEU A 172 14.85 0.76 5.33
N GLY A 173 15.95 0.60 4.60
CA GLY A 173 17.12 1.46 4.73
C GLY A 173 17.03 2.78 3.96
N GLN A 174 16.39 2.79 2.79
CA GLN A 174 16.31 3.96 1.91
C GLN A 174 14.88 4.49 1.86
N HIS A 175 14.76 5.81 1.59
CA HIS A 175 13.47 6.46 1.43
C HIS A 175 12.61 5.73 0.40
N SER A 176 11.38 5.43 0.76
CA SER A 176 10.45 4.62 -0.04
C SER A 176 9.02 5.11 0.13
N VAL A 177 8.17 4.82 -0.84
CA VAL A 177 6.72 4.88 -0.68
C VAL A 177 6.26 3.55 -0.11
N VAL A 178 5.56 3.57 1.02
CA VAL A 178 5.15 2.36 1.73
C VAL A 178 3.62 2.33 1.85
N PHE A 179 3.00 1.42 1.13
CA PHE A 179 1.56 1.14 1.27
C PHE A 179 1.38 0.04 2.30
N ILE A 180 0.64 0.32 3.37
CA ILE A 180 0.30 -0.66 4.39
C ILE A 180 -1.19 -0.99 4.24
N ILE A 181 -1.52 -2.24 3.97
CA ILE A 181 -2.87 -2.73 3.71
C ILE A 181 -3.31 -3.57 4.89
N SER A 182 -4.24 -3.08 5.70
CA SER A 182 -4.76 -3.72 6.92
C SER A 182 -6.11 -3.12 7.29
N ASP A 183 -6.81 -3.69 8.26
CA ASP A 183 -8.02 -3.13 8.88
C ASP A 183 -7.71 -2.23 10.09
N TYR A 184 -6.45 -2.22 10.54
CA TYR A 184 -5.97 -1.41 11.67
C TYR A 184 -6.70 -1.64 13.00
N ILE A 185 -7.30 -2.82 13.21
CA ILE A 185 -7.96 -3.21 14.45
C ILE A 185 -6.91 -3.74 15.45
N SER A 186 -5.86 -2.98 15.70
CA SER A 186 -4.79 -3.36 16.62
C SER A 186 -4.37 -2.16 17.47
N PRO A 187 -4.10 -2.36 18.76
CA PRO A 187 -3.63 -1.25 19.62
C PRO A 187 -2.17 -0.87 19.29
N ASN A 188 -1.78 0.33 19.74
CA ASN A 188 -0.38 0.79 19.89
C ASN A 188 0.46 0.98 18.61
N PHE A 189 -0.08 0.84 17.40
CA PHE A 189 0.69 0.98 16.15
C PHE A 189 1.06 2.43 15.78
N LEU A 190 0.50 3.43 16.44
CA LEU A 190 0.72 4.86 16.10
C LEU A 190 2.15 5.32 16.30
N ARG A 191 2.84 4.82 17.34
CA ARG A 191 4.24 5.16 17.61
C ARG A 191 5.19 4.64 16.54
N PRO A 192 5.22 3.35 16.20
CA PRO A 192 6.03 2.85 15.09
C PRO A 192 5.64 3.43 13.74
N LEU A 193 4.34 3.70 13.50
CA LEU A 193 3.89 4.40 12.30
C LEU A 193 4.55 5.78 12.17
N LYS A 194 4.67 6.55 13.26
CA LYS A 194 5.38 7.83 13.29
C LYS A 194 6.86 7.68 12.91
N PHE A 195 7.53 6.62 13.37
CA PHE A 195 8.93 6.36 12.99
C PHE A 195 9.07 6.06 11.50
N LEU A 196 8.20 5.22 10.95
CA LEU A 196 8.18 4.94 9.52
C LEU A 196 7.92 6.19 8.69
N LYS A 197 6.90 6.98 9.05
CA LYS A 197 6.56 8.21 8.34
C LYS A 197 7.69 9.24 8.31
N ASN A 198 8.52 9.30 9.36
CA ASN A 198 9.64 10.25 9.40
C ASN A 198 10.73 9.93 8.36
N ARG A 199 10.81 8.69 7.88
CA ARG A 199 11.82 8.21 6.92
C ARG A 199 11.26 7.84 5.56
N HIS A 200 9.95 7.57 5.47
CA HIS A 200 9.27 7.06 4.30
C HIS A 200 7.98 7.84 4.04
N ASP A 201 7.51 7.79 2.82
CA ASP A 201 6.18 8.27 2.43
C ASP A 201 5.18 7.14 2.68
N VAL A 202 4.48 7.20 3.83
CA VAL A 202 3.59 6.12 4.27
C VAL A 202 2.14 6.43 3.91
N ILE A 203 1.50 5.47 3.26
CA ILE A 203 0.10 5.51 2.86
C ILE A 203 -0.59 4.28 3.48
N LEU A 204 -1.60 4.53 4.28
CA LEU A 204 -2.42 3.48 4.87
C LEU A 204 -3.58 3.15 3.93
N VAL A 205 -3.81 1.87 3.67
CA VAL A 205 -5.01 1.38 2.99
C VAL A 205 -5.83 0.61 4.00
N ASN A 206 -6.91 1.24 4.43
CA ASN A 206 -7.84 0.66 5.41
C ASN A 206 -8.89 -0.19 4.69
N LEU A 207 -8.90 -1.47 5.02
CA LEU A 207 -9.90 -2.42 4.54
C LEU A 207 -11.01 -2.52 5.60
N SER A 208 -12.23 -2.15 5.26
CA SER A 208 -13.36 -2.19 6.17
C SER A 208 -14.55 -2.96 5.60
N ASP A 209 -15.29 -3.61 6.48
CA ASP A 209 -16.57 -4.24 6.19
C ASP A 209 -17.66 -3.58 7.03
N ILE A 210 -18.84 -3.35 6.47
CA ILE A 210 -19.97 -2.72 7.18
C ILE A 210 -20.41 -3.53 8.40
N ARG A 211 -20.22 -4.82 8.36
CA ARG A 211 -20.62 -5.74 9.45
C ARG A 211 -19.71 -5.67 10.67
N GLU A 212 -18.56 -5.05 10.56
CA GLU A 212 -17.72 -4.72 11.71
C GLU A 212 -18.36 -3.61 12.56
N SER A 213 -19.31 -2.86 11.95
CA SER A 213 -20.03 -1.77 12.61
C SER A 213 -21.50 -2.09 12.89
N GLU A 214 -22.12 -2.98 12.13
CA GLU A 214 -23.54 -3.25 12.17
C GLU A 214 -23.82 -4.74 12.32
N LEU A 215 -24.51 -5.11 13.40
CA LEU A 215 -24.98 -6.48 13.62
C LEU A 215 -26.37 -6.66 13.00
N PRO A 216 -26.59 -7.72 12.18
CA PRO A 216 -27.91 -8.06 11.66
C PRO A 216 -28.82 -8.59 12.80
N ASP A 217 -30.12 -8.34 12.70
CA ASP A 217 -31.12 -8.96 13.57
C ASP A 217 -31.38 -10.40 13.15
N ILE A 218 -30.72 -11.36 13.81
CA ILE A 218 -30.83 -12.80 13.54
C ILE A 218 -31.10 -13.61 14.80
N GLY A 219 -31.51 -12.95 15.88
CA GLY A 219 -31.83 -13.62 17.17
C GLY A 219 -30.58 -13.92 17.99
N TYR A 220 -30.66 -15.02 18.73
CA TYR A 220 -29.51 -15.51 19.50
C TYR A 220 -28.46 -16.10 18.57
N THR A 221 -27.25 -15.55 18.61
CA THR A 221 -26.12 -16.03 17.80
C THR A 221 -24.84 -16.06 18.63
N MET A 222 -23.88 -16.86 18.19
CA MET A 222 -22.56 -16.92 18.78
C MET A 222 -21.61 -16.04 17.97
N LEU A 223 -21.07 -15.01 18.60
CA LEU A 223 -19.98 -14.24 18.04
C LEU A 223 -18.67 -14.90 18.45
N GLU A 224 -17.77 -15.05 17.53
CA GLU A 224 -16.43 -15.61 17.75
C GLU A 224 -15.38 -14.58 17.38
N ASP A 225 -14.45 -14.32 18.29
CA ASP A 225 -13.25 -13.56 17.98
C ASP A 225 -12.29 -14.45 17.18
N ILE A 226 -12.05 -14.09 15.94
CA ILE A 226 -11.26 -14.90 15.00
C ILE A 226 -9.79 -15.02 15.44
N GLU A 227 -9.27 -14.08 16.24
CA GLU A 227 -7.87 -14.09 16.70
C GLU A 227 -7.68 -14.87 17.99
N SER A 228 -8.58 -14.73 18.94
CA SER A 228 -8.52 -15.41 20.24
C SER A 228 -9.28 -16.73 20.28
N GLY A 229 -10.28 -16.89 19.40
CA GLY A 229 -11.21 -18.01 19.42
C GLY A 229 -12.23 -17.94 20.55
N GLU A 230 -12.30 -16.81 21.28
CA GLU A 230 -13.31 -16.61 22.31
C GLU A 230 -14.69 -16.49 21.69
N GLN A 231 -15.63 -17.19 22.30
CA GLN A 231 -17.04 -17.22 21.83
C GLN A 231 -17.97 -16.57 22.85
N LEU A 232 -18.81 -15.68 22.37
CA LEU A 232 -19.82 -15.00 23.18
C LEU A 232 -21.20 -15.18 22.57
N MET A 233 -22.14 -15.74 23.35
CA MET A 233 -23.54 -15.80 22.93
C MET A 233 -24.20 -14.46 23.15
N VAL A 234 -24.78 -13.89 22.12
CA VAL A 234 -25.44 -12.59 22.13
C VAL A 234 -26.85 -12.68 21.56
N ASN A 235 -27.75 -11.84 22.02
CA ASN A 235 -29.07 -11.67 21.42
C ASN A 235 -29.04 -10.46 20.48
N THR A 236 -28.95 -10.71 19.18
CA THR A 236 -28.94 -9.64 18.18
C THR A 236 -30.32 -9.06 17.89
N SER A 237 -31.41 -9.62 18.41
CA SER A 237 -32.73 -8.98 18.35
C SER A 237 -32.90 -7.85 19.37
N ASP A 238 -32.03 -7.75 20.38
CA ASP A 238 -32.00 -6.62 21.29
C ASP A 238 -31.44 -5.37 20.57
N GLU A 239 -32.33 -4.43 20.34
CA GLU A 239 -31.99 -3.17 19.67
C GLU A 239 -30.98 -2.34 20.48
N SER A 240 -31.07 -2.38 21.81
CA SER A 240 -30.17 -1.64 22.69
C SER A 240 -28.73 -2.19 22.56
N PHE A 241 -28.59 -3.50 22.47
CA PHE A 241 -27.30 -4.16 22.23
C PHE A 241 -26.71 -3.80 20.84
N ARG A 242 -27.53 -3.89 19.77
CA ARG A 242 -27.07 -3.53 18.43
C ARG A 242 -26.61 -2.07 18.34
N ASN A 243 -27.42 -1.15 18.93
CA ASN A 243 -27.08 0.28 18.94
C ASN A 243 -25.79 0.57 19.73
N ALA A 244 -25.60 -0.09 20.87
CA ALA A 244 -24.38 0.02 21.66
C ALA A 244 -23.16 -0.51 20.90
N PHE A 245 -23.29 -1.66 20.24
CA PHE A 245 -22.24 -2.24 19.42
C PHE A 245 -21.84 -1.30 18.29
N THR A 246 -22.80 -0.82 17.50
CA THR A 246 -22.57 0.12 16.39
C THR A 246 -21.89 1.40 16.88
N LYS A 247 -22.38 1.98 17.98
CA LYS A 247 -21.80 3.19 18.56
C LYS A 247 -20.34 2.98 18.98
N ASN A 248 -20.04 1.92 19.70
CA ASN A 248 -18.69 1.60 20.17
C ASN A 248 -17.71 1.36 18.99
N SER A 249 -18.17 0.65 17.95
CA SER A 249 -17.39 0.41 16.74
C SER A 249 -17.06 1.71 16.00
N LEU A 250 -18.08 2.56 15.79
CA LEU A 250 -17.89 3.86 15.13
C LEU A 250 -16.97 4.77 15.92
N GLU A 251 -17.12 4.87 17.24
CA GLU A 251 -16.24 5.67 18.10
C GLU A 251 -14.78 5.20 18.02
N SER A 252 -14.58 3.88 18.00
CA SER A 252 -13.23 3.28 17.87
C SER A 252 -12.60 3.61 16.52
N HIS A 253 -13.34 3.45 15.42
CA HIS A 253 -12.88 3.81 14.08
C HIS A 253 -12.59 5.30 13.93
N GLU A 254 -13.45 6.17 14.47
CA GLU A 254 -13.21 7.62 14.43
C GLU A 254 -11.98 8.03 15.26
N LYS A 255 -11.76 7.42 16.41
CA LYS A 255 -10.58 7.64 17.24
C LYS A 255 -9.31 7.33 16.46
N ILE A 256 -9.21 6.12 15.87
CA ILE A 256 -8.08 5.70 15.05
C ILE A 256 -7.86 6.67 13.88
N LYS A 257 -8.90 7.02 13.15
CA LYS A 257 -8.85 7.96 12.03
C LYS A 257 -8.33 9.34 12.46
N ASN A 258 -8.79 9.85 13.60
CA ASN A 258 -8.35 11.13 14.13
C ASN A 258 -6.89 11.10 14.56
N ASP A 259 -6.43 10.01 15.17
CA ASP A 259 -5.04 9.86 15.60
C ASP A 259 -4.09 9.72 14.40
N ILE A 260 -4.47 8.98 13.35
CA ILE A 260 -3.74 8.92 12.07
C ILE A 260 -3.67 10.31 11.43
N LYS A 261 -4.79 11.07 11.44
CA LYS A 261 -4.82 12.44 10.92
C LYS A 261 -3.89 13.39 11.66
N LYS A 262 -3.79 13.29 13.01
CA LYS A 262 -2.82 14.05 13.83
C LYS A 262 -1.38 13.75 13.42
N LEU A 263 -1.08 12.51 13.06
CA LEU A 263 0.23 12.12 12.53
C LEU A 263 0.48 12.64 11.12
N LYS A 264 -0.52 13.23 10.44
CA LYS A 264 -0.45 13.66 9.02
C LYS A 264 -0.05 12.50 8.09
N VAL A 265 -0.50 11.30 8.38
CA VAL A 265 -0.38 10.13 7.50
C VAL A 265 -1.61 10.08 6.61
N GLU A 266 -1.40 9.78 5.34
CA GLU A 266 -2.49 9.66 4.37
C GLU A 266 -3.14 8.29 4.49
N MET A 267 -4.48 8.24 4.41
CA MET A 267 -5.25 7.00 4.50
C MET A 267 -6.28 6.92 3.38
N VAL A 268 -6.38 5.75 2.77
CA VAL A 268 -7.38 5.38 1.77
C VAL A 268 -8.31 4.36 2.39
N ASN A 269 -9.61 4.63 2.41
CA ASN A 269 -10.60 3.65 2.87
C ASN A 269 -11.15 2.89 1.67
N VAL A 270 -11.14 1.57 1.77
CA VAL A 270 -11.64 0.64 0.76
C VAL A 270 -12.61 -0.31 1.43
N SER A 271 -13.80 -0.46 0.85
CA SER A 271 -14.84 -1.36 1.33
C SER A 271 -15.64 -1.91 0.15
N GLU A 272 -16.61 -2.78 0.39
CA GLU A 272 -17.55 -3.20 -0.65
C GLU A 272 -18.36 -2.02 -1.21
N GLN A 273 -18.66 -1.02 -0.38
CA GLN A 273 -19.41 0.19 -0.78
C GLN A 273 -18.52 1.21 -1.52
N ILE A 274 -17.23 1.26 -1.18
CA ILE A 274 -16.24 2.14 -1.82
C ILE A 274 -15.23 1.25 -2.53
N PRO A 275 -15.49 0.88 -3.80
CA PRO A 275 -14.62 0.00 -4.56
C PRO A 275 -13.19 0.55 -4.66
N PHE A 276 -12.22 -0.35 -4.60
CA PHE A 276 -10.80 0.00 -4.54
C PHE A 276 -10.33 0.91 -5.68
N ASP A 277 -10.88 0.73 -6.88
CA ASP A 277 -10.54 1.52 -8.05
C ASP A 277 -10.99 2.99 -7.89
N THR A 278 -12.18 3.20 -7.36
CA THR A 278 -12.72 4.53 -7.07
C THR A 278 -11.93 5.19 -5.93
N ALA A 279 -11.69 4.47 -4.85
CA ALA A 279 -10.96 4.96 -3.68
C ALA A 279 -9.52 5.39 -4.04
N LEU A 280 -8.78 4.52 -4.73
CA LEU A 280 -7.42 4.82 -5.16
C LEU A 280 -7.37 5.97 -6.17
N ARG A 281 -8.30 6.01 -7.13
CA ARG A 281 -8.39 7.08 -8.13
C ARG A 281 -8.62 8.44 -7.47
N GLN A 282 -9.55 8.52 -6.54
CA GLN A 282 -9.82 9.75 -5.78
C GLN A 282 -8.60 10.19 -4.97
N PHE A 283 -7.97 9.26 -4.27
CA PHE A 283 -6.79 9.52 -3.46
C PHE A 283 -5.64 10.09 -4.30
N PHE A 284 -5.27 9.44 -5.40
CA PHE A 284 -4.17 9.91 -6.23
C PHE A 284 -4.48 11.24 -6.92
N ASN A 285 -5.72 11.45 -7.37
CA ASN A 285 -6.13 12.73 -7.93
C ASN A 285 -6.03 13.89 -6.92
N GLN A 286 -6.40 13.64 -5.66
CA GLN A 286 -6.22 14.63 -4.59
C GLN A 286 -4.74 14.91 -4.30
N ARG A 287 -3.91 13.87 -4.38
CA ARG A 287 -2.47 13.99 -4.13
C ARG A 287 -1.74 14.77 -5.25
N MET A 288 -2.18 14.66 -6.50
CA MET A 288 -1.63 15.43 -7.63
C MET A 288 -1.93 16.93 -7.55
N ARG A 289 -3.04 17.31 -6.89
CA ARG A 289 -3.46 18.70 -6.75
C ARG A 289 -2.77 19.46 -5.61
N ARG A 290 -2.04 18.74 -4.75
CA ARG A 290 -1.25 19.29 -3.64
C ARG A 290 0.22 19.46 -4.02
#